data_a918bc5da44fa1efc96f5304c3f09199
#
_entry.id   a918bc5da44fa1efc96f5304c3f09199
#
_cell.length_a   1.000
_cell.length_b   1.000
_cell.length_c   1.000
_cell.angle_alpha   90.00
_cell.angle_beta   90.00
_cell.angle_gamma   90.00
#
_symmetry.space_group_name_H-M   'P 1'
#
loop_
_entity.id
_entity.type
_entity.pdbx_description
1 polymer ?
#
loop_
_entity_poly.entity_id
_entity_poly.type
_entity_poly.pdbx_seq_one_letter_code
_entity_poly.pdbx_strand_id
1 'polypeptide(L)'
;MFYQDLFSAFSRHQVDYVLIGGLAVSLHGIERATMDIDVTVAMTTANLFALVTMARELGMTPVLPVDLETLTDLEQLATWHRERNLQAFALHAPGLTGITLDVLLYPPVNFATLRERAVTFKAGDVSVIVVSFDDLIALKQAVGRPIDLSDIEHLKRLGQI
;
A
#
# COMPACT_ATOMS: atom_id res chain seq x y z
N MET A 1 -8.87 8.82 -14.07
CA MET A 1 -9.25 7.72 -13.15
C MET A 1 -8.35 7.77 -11.94
N PHE A 2 -8.87 7.54 -10.74
CA PHE A 2 -8.12 7.74 -9.49
C PHE A 2 -6.86 6.88 -9.38
N TYR A 3 -6.92 5.62 -9.80
CA TYR A 3 -5.74 4.74 -9.74
C TYR A 3 -4.56 5.29 -10.54
N GLN A 4 -4.82 5.77 -11.75
CA GLN A 4 -3.77 6.37 -12.58
C GLN A 4 -3.23 7.64 -11.95
N ASP A 5 -4.12 8.49 -11.41
CA ASP A 5 -3.73 9.72 -10.74
C ASP A 5 -2.87 9.43 -9.52
N LEU A 6 -3.23 8.43 -8.73
CA LEU A 6 -2.49 8.03 -7.54
C LEU A 6 -1.08 7.55 -7.88
N PHE A 7 -0.95 6.57 -8.77
CA PHE A 7 0.35 6.01 -9.11
C PHE A 7 1.23 7.00 -9.89
N SER A 8 0.63 7.84 -10.71
CA SER A 8 1.33 8.94 -11.34
C SER A 8 1.89 9.93 -10.30
N ALA A 9 1.10 10.24 -9.27
CA ALA A 9 1.51 11.12 -8.19
C ALA A 9 2.63 10.51 -7.34
N PHE A 10 2.57 9.21 -7.04
CA PHE A 10 3.67 8.52 -6.37
C PHE A 10 4.99 8.74 -7.12
N SER A 11 4.95 8.61 -8.43
CA SER A 11 6.14 8.79 -9.28
C SER A 11 6.62 10.25 -9.28
N ARG A 12 5.70 11.21 -9.48
CA ARG A 12 6.04 12.64 -9.53
C ARG A 12 6.64 13.14 -8.22
N HIS A 13 6.10 12.69 -7.10
CA HIS A 13 6.57 13.09 -5.77
C HIS A 13 7.71 12.22 -5.26
N GLN A 14 8.14 11.24 -6.04
CA GLN A 14 9.23 10.32 -5.68
C GLN A 14 8.98 9.64 -4.32
N VAL A 15 7.73 9.25 -4.07
CA VAL A 15 7.38 8.47 -2.88
C VAL A 15 7.92 7.06 -3.02
N ASP A 16 8.65 6.61 -2.02
CA ASP A 16 9.18 5.25 -1.98
C ASP A 16 8.13 4.34 -1.35
N TYR A 17 7.51 3.49 -2.17
CA TYR A 17 6.40 2.63 -1.79
C TYR A 17 6.49 1.28 -2.48
N VAL A 18 5.73 0.32 -1.96
CA VAL A 18 5.47 -0.98 -2.61
C VAL A 18 3.98 -1.27 -2.49
N LEU A 19 3.34 -1.54 -3.62
CA LEU A 19 1.95 -1.97 -3.65
C LEU A 19 1.84 -3.41 -3.13
N ILE A 20 0.94 -3.62 -2.17
CA ILE A 20 0.63 -4.92 -1.57
C ILE A 20 -0.87 -5.16 -1.64
N GLY A 21 -1.37 -6.20 -1.01
CA GLY A 21 -2.80 -6.43 -0.86
C GLY A 21 -3.51 -6.91 -2.12
N GLY A 22 -4.83 -6.68 -2.17
CA GLY A 22 -5.69 -7.23 -3.22
C GLY A 22 -5.38 -6.73 -4.63
N LEU A 23 -5.02 -5.45 -4.78
CA LEU A 23 -4.66 -4.92 -6.09
C LEU A 23 -3.36 -5.54 -6.61
N ALA A 24 -2.39 -5.81 -5.71
CA ALA A 24 -1.18 -6.53 -6.07
C ALA A 24 -1.50 -7.96 -6.56
N VAL A 25 -2.45 -8.64 -5.90
CA VAL A 25 -2.93 -9.95 -6.34
C VAL A 25 -3.46 -9.86 -7.77
N SER A 26 -4.26 -8.85 -8.06
CA SER A 26 -4.83 -8.64 -9.39
C SER A 26 -3.75 -8.40 -10.45
N LEU A 27 -2.74 -7.62 -10.13
CA LEU A 27 -1.63 -7.33 -11.06
C LEU A 27 -0.76 -8.56 -11.31
N HIS A 28 -0.68 -9.49 -10.36
CA HIS A 28 0.00 -10.77 -10.57
C HIS A 28 -0.80 -11.77 -11.38
N GLY A 29 -2.03 -11.43 -11.78
CA GLY A 29 -2.80 -12.23 -12.72
C GLY A 29 -4.02 -12.92 -12.16
N ILE A 30 -4.38 -12.69 -10.89
CA ILE A 30 -5.58 -13.25 -10.27
C ILE A 30 -6.70 -12.23 -10.36
N GLU A 31 -7.80 -12.62 -10.98
CA GLU A 31 -8.99 -11.77 -11.05
C GLU A 31 -9.59 -11.61 -9.66
N ARG A 32 -9.58 -10.38 -9.17
CA ARG A 32 -10.09 -10.04 -7.84
C ARG A 32 -10.52 -8.58 -7.80
N ALA A 33 -11.78 -8.36 -7.39
CA ALA A 33 -12.29 -7.01 -7.14
C ALA A 33 -11.80 -6.50 -5.79
N THR A 34 -11.38 -5.23 -5.76
CA THR A 34 -11.00 -4.55 -4.52
C THR A 34 -11.29 -3.06 -4.63
N MET A 35 -11.76 -2.47 -3.52
CA MET A 35 -11.96 -1.02 -3.39
C MET A 35 -10.82 -0.36 -2.60
N ASP A 36 -9.96 -1.16 -1.99
CA ASP A 36 -8.85 -0.67 -1.19
C ASP A 36 -7.55 -0.81 -1.97
N ILE A 37 -6.71 0.20 -1.85
CA ILE A 37 -5.36 0.18 -2.37
C ILE A 37 -4.44 0.11 -1.15
N ASP A 38 -3.66 -0.96 -1.06
CA ASP A 38 -2.76 -1.19 0.08
C ASP A 38 -1.32 -0.97 -0.36
N VAL A 39 -0.63 -0.09 0.32
CA VAL A 39 0.81 0.15 0.10
C VAL A 39 1.55 0.08 1.42
N THR A 40 2.83 -0.25 1.34
CA THR A 40 3.77 0.02 2.43
C THR A 40 4.79 1.01 1.92
N VAL A 41 5.38 1.80 2.81
CA VAL A 41 6.24 2.92 2.45
C VAL A 41 7.49 2.96 3.30
N ALA A 42 8.54 3.58 2.79
CA ALA A 42 9.73 3.84 3.60
C ALA A 42 9.37 4.77 4.75
N MET A 43 9.67 4.34 5.96
CA MET A 43 9.34 5.08 7.19
C MET A 43 10.44 6.08 7.55
N THR A 44 10.68 7.01 6.65
CA THR A 44 11.59 8.14 6.85
C THR A 44 10.78 9.43 6.83
N THR A 45 11.25 10.44 7.56
CA THR A 45 10.59 11.74 7.59
C THR A 45 10.43 12.33 6.18
N ALA A 46 11.47 12.26 5.36
CA ALA A 46 11.43 12.78 4.00
C ALA A 46 10.38 12.07 3.13
N ASN A 47 10.30 10.74 3.21
CA ASN A 47 9.35 9.98 2.43
C ASN A 47 7.91 10.22 2.88
N LEU A 48 7.67 10.27 4.18
CA LEU A 48 6.35 10.55 4.73
C LEU A 48 5.89 11.97 4.41
N PHE A 49 6.82 12.92 4.38
CA PHE A 49 6.55 14.28 3.93
C PHE A 49 6.10 14.32 2.46
N ALA A 50 6.80 13.59 1.60
CA ALA A 50 6.43 13.45 0.19
C ALA A 50 5.05 12.81 0.03
N LEU A 51 4.75 11.78 0.82
CA LEU A 51 3.45 11.12 0.81
C LEU A 51 2.32 12.08 1.23
N VAL A 52 2.52 12.86 2.29
CA VAL A 52 1.53 13.84 2.75
C VAL A 52 1.32 14.94 1.70
N THR A 53 2.39 15.45 1.09
CA THR A 53 2.30 16.45 0.02
C THR A 53 1.48 15.91 -1.15
N MET A 54 1.74 14.69 -1.55
CA MET A 54 1.01 14.00 -2.61
C MET A 54 -0.47 13.82 -2.25
N ALA A 55 -0.75 13.33 -1.04
CA ALA A 55 -2.11 13.11 -0.58
C ALA A 55 -2.92 14.41 -0.56
N ARG A 56 -2.29 15.49 -0.12
CA ARG A 56 -2.93 16.82 -0.12
C ARG A 56 -3.23 17.29 -1.53
N GLU A 57 -2.31 17.14 -2.46
CA GLU A 57 -2.52 17.48 -3.87
C GLU A 57 -3.71 16.72 -4.45
N LEU A 58 -3.86 15.45 -4.11
CA LEU A 58 -4.94 14.60 -4.61
C LEU A 58 -6.26 14.79 -3.85
N GLY A 59 -6.30 15.64 -2.83
CA GLY A 59 -7.51 15.86 -2.04
C GLY A 59 -7.89 14.70 -1.13
N MET A 60 -6.93 13.89 -0.73
CA MET A 60 -7.16 12.76 0.17
C MET A 60 -7.25 13.21 1.62
N THR A 61 -8.07 12.53 2.41
CA THR A 61 -8.31 12.87 3.82
C THR A 61 -8.14 11.63 4.69
N PRO A 62 -7.62 11.79 5.94
CA PRO A 62 -7.51 10.66 6.86
C PRO A 62 -8.88 10.07 7.22
N VAL A 63 -8.94 8.75 7.33
CA VAL A 63 -10.11 8.04 7.86
C VAL A 63 -10.23 8.29 9.37
N LEU A 64 -9.11 8.26 10.10
CA LEU A 64 -9.07 8.61 11.51
C LEU A 64 -9.28 10.13 11.69
N PRO A 65 -9.89 10.56 12.83
CA PRO A 65 -10.12 11.99 13.10
C PRO A 65 -8.83 12.69 13.56
N VAL A 66 -7.82 12.68 12.72
CA VAL A 66 -6.51 13.29 12.97
C VAL A 66 -6.11 14.08 11.74
N ASP A 67 -5.14 14.98 11.90
CA ASP A 67 -4.61 15.75 10.78
C ASP A 67 -3.76 14.86 9.88
N LEU A 68 -3.74 15.16 8.59
CA LEU A 68 -2.93 14.44 7.61
C LEU A 68 -1.44 14.49 7.98
N GLU A 69 -0.98 15.61 8.53
CA GLU A 69 0.40 15.82 8.98
C GLU A 69 0.84 14.82 10.06
N THR A 70 -0.10 14.19 10.76
CA THR A 70 0.22 13.15 11.75
C THR A 70 1.03 12.02 11.11
N LEU A 71 0.84 11.79 9.82
CA LEU A 71 1.58 10.77 9.09
C LEU A 71 3.07 11.07 8.97
N THR A 72 3.50 12.31 9.23
CA THR A 72 4.93 12.67 9.26
C THR A 72 5.55 12.57 10.64
N ASP A 73 4.76 12.29 11.67
CA ASP A 73 5.22 12.21 13.06
C ASP A 73 5.55 10.75 13.41
N LEU A 74 6.78 10.35 13.11
CA LEU A 74 7.24 8.98 13.34
C LEU A 74 7.12 8.54 14.80
N GLU A 75 7.39 9.45 15.73
CA GLU A 75 7.33 9.15 17.16
C GLU A 75 5.88 8.89 17.61
N GLN A 76 4.95 9.72 17.16
CA GLN A 76 3.54 9.54 17.46
C GLN A 76 3.00 8.25 16.85
N LEU A 77 3.36 7.94 15.61
CA LEU A 77 2.96 6.70 14.95
C LEU A 77 3.50 5.49 15.70
N ALA A 78 4.75 5.51 16.12
CA ALA A 78 5.36 4.44 16.90
C ALA A 78 4.67 4.26 18.25
N THR A 79 4.30 5.36 18.92
CA THR A 79 3.56 5.31 20.18
C THR A 79 2.19 4.64 19.99
N TRP A 80 1.45 5.04 18.98
CA TRP A 80 0.15 4.43 18.69
C TRP A 80 0.26 2.97 18.26
N HIS A 81 1.35 2.60 17.57
CA HIS A 81 1.62 1.21 17.25
C HIS A 81 1.79 0.36 18.53
N ARG A 82 2.58 0.84 19.48
CA ARG A 82 2.81 0.14 20.75
C ARG A 82 1.57 0.10 21.65
N GLU A 83 0.86 1.22 21.76
CA GLU A 83 -0.21 1.38 22.75
C GLU A 83 -1.60 1.01 22.21
N ARG A 84 -1.83 1.20 20.92
CA ARG A 84 -3.15 1.03 20.28
C ARG A 84 -3.14 0.06 19.11
N ASN A 85 -2.03 -0.64 18.91
CA ASN A 85 -1.85 -1.59 17.81
C ASN A 85 -2.11 -0.98 16.42
N LEU A 86 -1.69 0.26 16.22
CA LEU A 86 -1.81 0.91 14.90
C LEU A 86 -0.97 0.15 13.87
N GLN A 87 -1.60 -0.38 12.84
CA GLN A 87 -0.94 -1.13 11.77
C GLN A 87 -0.89 -0.34 10.46
N ALA A 88 -1.95 0.38 10.16
CA ALA A 88 -2.08 1.11 8.91
C ALA A 88 -2.72 2.48 9.16
N PHE A 89 -2.36 3.41 8.30
CA PHE A 89 -2.97 4.74 8.26
C PHE A 89 -3.78 4.84 6.97
N ALA A 90 -5.09 4.92 7.10
CA ALA A 90 -6.00 4.91 5.96
C ALA A 90 -6.38 6.31 5.52
N LEU A 91 -6.43 6.52 4.21
CA LEU A 91 -6.83 7.77 3.58
C LEU A 91 -8.01 7.53 2.65
N HIS A 92 -9.03 8.39 2.74
CA HIS A 92 -10.13 8.41 1.77
C HIS A 92 -9.68 9.06 0.47
N ALA A 93 -10.01 8.44 -0.67
CA ALA A 93 -9.92 9.11 -1.96
C ALA A 93 -10.94 10.25 -2.04
N PRO A 94 -10.69 11.29 -2.84
CA PRO A 94 -11.63 12.39 -2.99
C PRO A 94 -12.93 11.93 -3.63
N GLY A 95 -14.03 12.63 -3.32
CA GLY A 95 -15.35 12.33 -3.85
C GLY A 95 -16.03 11.18 -3.13
N LEU A 96 -17.02 10.59 -3.80
CA LEU A 96 -17.88 9.54 -3.24
C LEU A 96 -17.55 8.15 -3.82
N THR A 97 -16.29 7.91 -4.20
CA THR A 97 -15.88 6.65 -4.82
C THR A 97 -15.86 5.47 -3.84
N GLY A 98 -15.68 5.74 -2.55
CA GLY A 98 -15.50 4.70 -1.54
C GLY A 98 -14.12 4.05 -1.55
N ILE A 99 -13.20 4.55 -2.38
CA ILE A 99 -11.84 4.02 -2.47
C ILE A 99 -11.03 4.54 -1.29
N THR A 100 -10.24 3.65 -0.66
CA THR A 100 -9.29 4.03 0.38
C THR A 100 -7.87 3.63 -0.03
N LEU A 101 -6.91 4.43 0.43
CA LEU A 101 -5.49 4.08 0.40
C LEU A 101 -5.07 3.72 1.81
N ASP A 102 -4.73 2.46 2.01
CA ASP A 102 -4.25 1.97 3.30
C ASP A 102 -2.74 1.92 3.28
N VAL A 103 -2.12 2.74 4.12
CA VAL A 103 -0.65 2.79 4.23
C VAL A 103 -0.23 1.91 5.40
N LEU A 104 0.27 0.72 5.10
CA LEU A 104 0.77 -0.22 6.11
C LEU A 104 2.12 0.27 6.60
N LEU A 105 2.17 0.60 7.91
CA LEU A 105 3.34 1.26 8.50
C LEU A 105 4.39 0.27 8.98
N TYR A 106 3.96 -0.89 9.47
CA TYR A 106 4.84 -1.88 10.11
C TYR A 106 4.60 -3.27 9.52
N PRO A 107 5.03 -3.49 8.25
CA PRO A 107 4.84 -4.79 7.62
C PRO A 107 5.66 -5.88 8.30
N PRO A 108 5.21 -7.16 8.25
CA PRO A 108 5.95 -8.27 8.83
C PRO A 108 7.28 -8.58 8.12
N VAL A 109 7.44 -8.09 6.89
CA VAL A 109 8.71 -8.14 6.15
C VAL A 109 9.23 -6.71 6.05
N ASN A 110 10.52 -6.52 6.30
CA ASN A 110 11.16 -5.21 6.25
C ASN A 110 10.92 -4.51 4.90
N PHE A 111 10.53 -3.22 4.93
CA PHE A 111 10.26 -2.45 3.72
C PHE A 111 11.42 -2.47 2.72
N ALA A 112 12.65 -2.29 3.19
CA ALA A 112 13.81 -2.27 2.31
C ALA A 112 13.93 -3.58 1.51
N THR A 113 13.66 -4.72 2.15
CA THR A 113 13.65 -6.03 1.51
C THR A 113 12.52 -6.12 0.48
N LEU A 114 11.31 -5.71 0.84
CA LEU A 114 10.17 -5.71 -0.08
C LEU A 114 10.45 -4.85 -1.31
N ARG A 115 11.03 -3.68 -1.10
CA ARG A 115 11.35 -2.72 -2.17
C ARG A 115 12.43 -3.24 -3.11
N GLU A 116 13.47 -3.85 -2.56
CA GLU A 116 14.56 -4.44 -3.34
C GLU A 116 14.06 -5.53 -4.29
N ARG A 117 13.12 -6.35 -3.83
CA ARG A 117 12.55 -7.46 -4.59
C ARG A 117 11.35 -7.07 -5.43
N ALA A 118 10.83 -5.86 -5.26
CA ALA A 118 9.63 -5.41 -5.96
C ALA A 118 9.83 -5.41 -7.47
N VAL A 119 8.73 -5.62 -8.18
CA VAL A 119 8.70 -5.60 -9.64
C VAL A 119 7.91 -4.40 -10.12
N THR A 120 8.23 -3.92 -11.32
CA THR A 120 7.55 -2.77 -11.92
C THR A 120 6.57 -3.26 -12.97
N PHE A 121 5.29 -2.91 -12.79
CA PHE A 121 4.26 -3.14 -13.79
C PHE A 121 3.94 -1.84 -14.50
N LYS A 122 3.72 -1.93 -15.81
CA LYS A 122 3.28 -0.79 -16.60
C LYS A 122 1.78 -0.86 -16.85
N ALA A 123 1.08 0.22 -16.49
CA ALA A 123 -0.35 0.39 -16.76
C ALA A 123 -0.50 1.65 -17.62
N GLY A 124 -0.42 1.47 -18.96
CA GLY A 124 -0.34 2.59 -19.90
C GLY A 124 1.00 3.34 -19.72
N ASP A 125 0.93 4.64 -19.45
CA ASP A 125 2.11 5.49 -19.24
C ASP A 125 2.57 5.50 -17.77
N VAL A 126 1.86 4.80 -16.90
CA VAL A 126 2.11 4.80 -15.45
C VAL A 126 2.84 3.54 -15.03
N SER A 127 3.91 3.70 -14.25
CA SER A 127 4.63 2.59 -13.64
C SER A 127 4.15 2.38 -12.22
N VAL A 128 3.91 1.11 -11.84
CA VAL A 128 3.46 0.73 -10.50
C VAL A 128 4.52 -0.20 -9.89
N ILE A 129 4.98 0.13 -8.70
CA ILE A 129 5.95 -0.68 -7.96
C ILE A 129 5.16 -1.69 -7.14
N VAL A 130 5.28 -2.96 -7.48
CA VAL A 130 4.45 -4.03 -6.92
C VAL A 130 5.34 -5.02 -6.16
N VAL A 131 4.84 -5.47 -5.02
CA VAL A 131 5.50 -6.52 -4.24
C VAL A 131 5.76 -7.75 -5.11
N SER A 132 6.91 -8.42 -4.89
CA SER A 132 7.21 -9.66 -5.60
C SER A 132 6.17 -10.72 -5.31
N PHE A 133 6.04 -11.69 -6.21
CA PHE A 133 5.13 -12.83 -6.07
C PHE A 133 5.35 -13.56 -4.73
N ASP A 134 6.61 -13.87 -4.42
CA ASP A 134 6.95 -14.63 -3.20
C ASP A 134 6.69 -13.81 -1.93
N ASP A 135 7.03 -12.53 -1.95
CA ASP A 135 6.79 -11.66 -0.79
C ASP A 135 5.29 -11.40 -0.58
N LEU A 136 4.51 -11.33 -1.66
CA LEU A 136 3.05 -11.22 -1.55
C LEU A 136 2.47 -12.41 -0.81
N ILE A 137 2.90 -13.61 -1.13
CA ILE A 137 2.48 -14.83 -0.44
C ILE A 137 2.90 -14.78 1.02
N ALA A 138 4.14 -14.37 1.32
CA ALA A 138 4.63 -14.26 2.69
C ALA A 138 3.81 -13.27 3.53
N LEU A 139 3.48 -12.11 2.97
CA LEU A 139 2.65 -11.11 3.65
C LEU A 139 1.25 -11.64 3.94
N LYS A 140 0.65 -12.36 3.00
CA LYS A 140 -0.68 -12.94 3.18
C LYS A 140 -0.69 -14.08 4.19
N GLN A 141 0.36 -14.90 4.22
CA GLN A 141 0.51 -15.93 5.25
C GLN A 141 0.61 -15.33 6.65
N ALA A 142 1.30 -14.21 6.80
CA ALA A 142 1.46 -13.53 8.08
C ALA A 142 0.12 -13.01 8.63
N VAL A 143 -0.79 -12.54 7.79
CA VAL A 143 -2.13 -12.09 8.18
C VAL A 143 -3.06 -13.28 8.39
N GLY A 144 -3.09 -14.23 7.44
CA GLY A 144 -3.76 -15.52 7.57
C GLY A 144 -5.28 -15.49 7.62
N ARG A 145 -5.95 -14.43 7.13
CA ARG A 145 -7.41 -14.41 7.03
C ARG A 145 -7.89 -15.41 5.97
N PRO A 146 -9.18 -15.87 6.03
CA PRO A 146 -9.69 -16.78 5.00
C PRO A 146 -9.50 -16.28 3.57
N ILE A 147 -9.70 -14.98 3.32
CA ILE A 147 -9.45 -14.39 2.01
C ILE A 147 -7.97 -14.41 1.63
N ASP A 148 -7.06 -14.25 2.59
CA ASP A 148 -5.62 -14.32 2.35
C ASP A 148 -5.19 -15.73 1.99
N LEU A 149 -5.73 -16.73 2.67
CA LEU A 149 -5.46 -18.14 2.36
C LEU A 149 -5.98 -18.53 0.98
N SER A 150 -7.15 -18.01 0.61
CA SER A 150 -7.72 -18.21 -0.72
C SER A 150 -6.83 -17.56 -1.79
N ASP A 151 -6.38 -16.34 -1.56
CA ASP A 151 -5.47 -15.63 -2.47
C ASP A 151 -4.16 -16.42 -2.66
N ILE A 152 -3.59 -16.95 -1.56
CA ILE A 152 -2.37 -17.76 -1.60
C ILE A 152 -2.57 -18.99 -2.49
N GLU A 153 -3.70 -19.67 -2.33
CA GLU A 153 -4.01 -20.86 -3.12
C GLU A 153 -4.06 -20.52 -4.61
N HIS A 154 -4.75 -19.44 -4.98
CA HIS A 154 -4.84 -18.99 -6.37
C HIS A 154 -3.48 -18.59 -6.94
N LEU A 155 -2.68 -17.86 -6.15
CA LEU A 155 -1.34 -17.45 -6.57
C LEU A 155 -0.43 -18.65 -6.78
N LYS A 156 -0.46 -19.63 -5.89
CA LYS A 156 0.35 -20.85 -6.01
C LYS A 156 -0.02 -21.65 -7.25
N ARG A 157 -1.31 -21.75 -7.57
CA ARG A 157 -1.77 -22.40 -8.80
C ARG A 157 -1.24 -21.69 -10.04
N LEU A 158 -1.30 -20.36 -10.04
CA LEU A 158 -0.78 -19.56 -11.16
C LEU A 158 0.73 -19.75 -11.33
N GLY A 159 1.48 -19.81 -10.25
CA GLY A 159 2.93 -19.99 -10.27
C GLY A 159 3.39 -21.38 -10.71
N GLN A 160 2.49 -22.35 -10.82
CA GLN A 160 2.78 -23.72 -11.29
C GLN A 160 2.62 -23.87 -12.80
N ILE A 161 2.11 -22.85 -13.48
CA ILE A 161 1.98 -22.82 -14.93
C ILE A 161 3.27 -22.25 -15.53
#